data_88f4a26f2e6ba97ec80bfacedd5641f7
#
_entry.id   88f4a26f2e6ba97ec80bfacedd5641f7
#
_cell.length_a   1.000
_cell.length_b   1.000
_cell.length_c   1.000
_cell.angle_alpha   90.00
_cell.angle_beta   90.00
_cell.angle_gamma   90.00
#
_symmetry.space_group_name_H-M   'P 1'
#
loop_
_entity.id
_entity.type
_entity.pdbx_description
1 polymer ?
#
loop_
_entity_poly.entity_id
_entity_poly.type
_entity_poly.pdbx_seq_one_letter_code
_entity_poly.pdbx_strand_id
1 'polypeptide(L)'
;MMTAVDAVIAFYEALEPAMLPRLEEIYAVDASFKDPFNEMRGLDAIRRIFEHMFATLHAPRFVVTGRVADADRAVLIWEFRFGEHGRERTIRGATHLIFDAHGRIRDHRDYWDAAEELYATLPLLGWLMRRLQRALRAPQP
;
A
#
# COMPACT_ATOMS: atom_id res chain seq x y z
N MET A 1 6.65 -20.22 14.72
CA MET A 1 5.98 -19.13 15.44
C MET A 1 5.74 -17.97 14.48
N MET A 2 4.54 -17.45 14.49
CA MET A 2 4.18 -16.30 13.62
C MET A 2 4.79 -15.01 14.17
N THR A 3 5.58 -14.35 13.35
CA THR A 3 6.15 -13.03 13.69
C THR A 3 5.13 -11.91 13.44
N ALA A 4 5.41 -10.70 13.91
CA ALA A 4 4.57 -9.53 13.62
C ALA A 4 4.43 -9.32 12.09
N VAL A 5 5.51 -9.50 11.35
CA VAL A 5 5.52 -9.38 9.89
C VAL A 5 4.63 -10.45 9.25
N ASP A 6 4.72 -11.70 9.72
CA ASP A 6 3.88 -12.79 9.21
C ASP A 6 2.40 -12.48 9.41
N ALA A 7 2.05 -11.94 10.58
CA ALA A 7 0.66 -11.58 10.89
C ALA A 7 0.14 -10.47 9.97
N VAL A 8 0.96 -9.47 9.69
CA VAL A 8 0.60 -8.37 8.77
C VAL A 8 0.41 -8.89 7.36
N ILE A 9 1.33 -9.71 6.86
CA ILE A 9 1.22 -10.28 5.51
C ILE A 9 -0.05 -11.11 5.37
N ALA A 10 -0.30 -12.00 6.34
CA ALA A 10 -1.49 -12.84 6.33
C ALA A 10 -2.77 -12.00 6.34
N PHE A 11 -2.81 -10.95 7.14
CA PHE A 11 -3.95 -10.05 7.22
C PHE A 11 -4.20 -9.35 5.88
N TYR A 12 -3.16 -8.76 5.28
CA TYR A 12 -3.30 -8.04 4.02
C TYR A 12 -3.68 -8.95 2.85
N GLU A 13 -3.12 -10.15 2.80
CA GLU A 13 -3.43 -11.08 1.71
C GLU A 13 -4.84 -11.67 1.81
N ALA A 14 -5.40 -11.70 3.02
CA ALA A 14 -6.77 -12.16 3.26
C ALA A 14 -7.77 -11.01 3.36
N LEU A 15 -7.35 -9.78 3.15
CA LEU A 15 -8.16 -8.58 3.45
C LEU A 15 -9.46 -8.55 2.65
N GLU A 16 -10.56 -8.38 3.38
CA GLU A 16 -11.91 -8.20 2.84
C GLU A 16 -12.68 -7.23 3.75
N PRO A 17 -13.80 -6.65 3.30
CA PRO A 17 -14.54 -5.66 4.11
C PRO A 17 -14.91 -6.13 5.52
N ALA A 18 -15.26 -7.42 5.68
CA ALA A 18 -15.63 -7.97 6.98
C ALA A 18 -14.48 -8.01 7.98
N MET A 19 -13.23 -7.88 7.52
CA MET A 19 -12.05 -7.87 8.37
C MET A 19 -11.68 -6.49 8.91
N LEU A 20 -12.27 -5.42 8.41
CA LEU A 20 -11.90 -4.05 8.81
C LEU A 20 -12.05 -3.78 10.31
N PRO A 21 -13.04 -4.33 11.02
CA PRO A 21 -13.08 -4.21 12.49
C PRO A 21 -11.88 -4.83 13.21
N ARG A 22 -11.13 -5.71 12.53
CA ARG A 22 -9.98 -6.41 13.09
C ARG A 22 -8.64 -5.71 12.84
N LEU A 23 -8.64 -4.50 12.30
CA LEU A 23 -7.40 -3.73 12.06
C LEU A 23 -6.61 -3.51 13.37
N GLU A 24 -7.26 -3.48 14.50
CA GLU A 24 -6.62 -3.38 15.82
C GLU A 24 -5.71 -4.57 16.15
N GLU A 25 -5.83 -5.68 15.43
CA GLU A 25 -4.98 -6.84 15.62
C GLU A 25 -3.57 -6.60 15.05
N ILE A 26 -3.44 -5.74 14.05
CA ILE A 26 -2.15 -5.47 13.39
C ILE A 26 -1.66 -4.02 13.55
N TYR A 27 -2.55 -3.07 13.83
CA TYR A 27 -2.19 -1.66 14.00
C TYR A 27 -2.33 -1.22 15.46
N ALA A 28 -1.39 -0.38 15.91
CA ALA A 28 -1.56 0.35 17.17
C ALA A 28 -2.72 1.35 17.03
N VAL A 29 -3.34 1.67 18.14
CA VAL A 29 -4.53 2.56 18.17
C VAL A 29 -4.25 3.94 17.59
N ASP A 30 -3.02 4.44 17.75
CA ASP A 30 -2.57 5.74 17.29
C ASP A 30 -1.58 5.65 16.11
N ALA A 31 -1.61 4.54 15.37
CA ALA A 31 -0.71 4.31 14.23
C ALA A 31 -0.79 5.44 13.20
N SER A 32 0.37 5.82 12.65
CA SER A 32 0.43 6.72 11.52
C SER A 32 0.38 5.94 10.21
N PHE A 33 -0.25 6.53 9.21
CA PHE A 33 -0.39 5.95 7.87
C PHE A 33 -0.12 7.02 6.83
N LYS A 34 0.74 6.71 5.87
CA LYS A 34 1.00 7.61 4.75
C LYS A 34 1.12 6.82 3.45
N ASP A 35 0.43 7.30 2.42
CA ASP A 35 0.59 6.84 1.04
C ASP A 35 0.68 8.07 0.12
N PRO A 36 0.76 7.92 -1.22
CA PRO A 36 0.85 9.09 -2.11
C PRO A 36 -0.32 10.07 -2.02
N PHE A 37 -1.47 9.65 -1.50
CA PHE A 37 -2.68 10.49 -1.45
C PHE A 37 -3.17 10.78 -0.04
N ASN A 38 -2.75 10.00 0.95
CA ASN A 38 -3.28 10.07 2.31
C ASN A 38 -2.17 10.22 3.33
N GLU A 39 -2.41 11.03 4.34
CA GLU A 39 -1.54 11.12 5.52
C GLU A 39 -2.43 11.31 6.74
N MET A 40 -2.47 10.31 7.62
CA MET A 40 -3.38 10.35 8.75
C MET A 40 -2.89 9.50 9.91
N ARG A 41 -3.58 9.61 11.03
CA ARG A 41 -3.24 8.91 12.26
C ARG A 41 -4.51 8.36 12.91
N GLY A 42 -4.38 7.15 13.45
CA GLY A 42 -5.42 6.48 14.20
C GLY A 42 -6.18 5.42 13.43
N LEU A 43 -6.67 4.42 14.16
CA LEU A 43 -7.37 3.27 13.57
C LEU A 43 -8.62 3.66 12.78
N ASP A 44 -9.40 4.63 13.28
CA ASP A 44 -10.62 5.04 12.58
C ASP A 44 -10.32 5.66 11.23
N ALA A 45 -9.25 6.46 11.16
CA ALA A 45 -8.83 7.08 9.90
C ALA A 45 -8.29 6.03 8.92
N ILE A 46 -7.49 5.08 9.40
CA ILE A 46 -6.95 3.99 8.60
C ILE A 46 -8.10 3.12 8.06
N ARG A 47 -9.08 2.79 8.91
CA ARG A 47 -10.25 2.02 8.47
C ARG A 47 -10.99 2.69 7.34
N ARG A 48 -11.16 4.02 7.38
CA ARG A 48 -11.84 4.76 6.32
C ARG A 48 -11.12 4.70 4.99
N ILE A 49 -9.78 4.65 5.00
CA ILE A 49 -9.00 4.45 3.77
C ILE A 49 -9.39 3.13 3.10
N PHE A 50 -9.42 2.04 3.87
CA PHE A 50 -9.77 0.73 3.34
C PHE A 50 -11.24 0.63 2.95
N GLU A 51 -12.14 1.23 3.73
CA GLU A 51 -13.56 1.31 3.38
C GLU A 51 -13.75 2.00 2.03
N HIS A 52 -13.06 3.11 1.80
CA HIS A 52 -13.11 3.84 0.53
C HIS A 52 -12.56 2.99 -0.62
N MET A 53 -11.46 2.28 -0.39
CA MET A 53 -10.86 1.37 -1.37
C MET A 53 -11.86 0.31 -1.82
N PHE A 54 -12.51 -0.37 -0.87
CA PHE A 54 -13.50 -1.40 -1.17
C PHE A 54 -14.76 -0.84 -1.82
N ALA A 55 -15.14 0.40 -1.52
CA ALA A 55 -16.30 1.05 -2.11
C ALA A 55 -16.07 1.50 -3.55
N THR A 56 -14.83 1.80 -3.93
CA THR A 56 -14.52 2.42 -5.23
C THR A 56 -13.86 1.48 -6.23
N LEU A 57 -13.21 0.41 -5.77
CA LEU A 57 -12.49 -0.51 -6.66
C LEU A 57 -13.16 -1.89 -6.64
N HIS A 58 -13.04 -2.60 -7.77
CA HIS A 58 -13.59 -3.95 -7.89
C HIS A 58 -12.53 -4.97 -7.47
N ALA A 59 -12.90 -5.84 -6.53
CA ALA A 59 -12.07 -6.95 -6.05
C ALA A 59 -10.61 -6.53 -5.73
N PRO A 60 -10.39 -5.45 -4.94
CA PRO A 60 -9.03 -5.04 -4.59
C PRO A 60 -8.38 -6.10 -3.71
N ARG A 61 -7.12 -6.43 -4.01
CA ARG A 61 -6.37 -7.44 -3.27
C ARG A 61 -4.87 -7.18 -3.31
N PHE A 62 -4.19 -7.57 -2.25
CA PHE A 62 -2.74 -7.45 -2.12
C PHE A 62 -2.07 -8.80 -2.29
N VAL A 63 -0.94 -8.82 -2.99
CA VAL A 63 -0.05 -9.97 -3.11
C VAL A 63 1.33 -9.52 -2.66
N VAL A 64 1.84 -10.10 -1.58
CA VAL A 64 3.18 -9.78 -1.06
C VAL A 64 4.19 -10.66 -1.79
N THR A 65 5.09 -10.04 -2.54
CA THR A 65 6.08 -10.73 -3.36
C THR A 65 7.46 -10.81 -2.72
N GLY A 66 7.70 -10.03 -1.67
CA GLY A 66 8.98 -10.05 -0.95
C GLY A 66 8.90 -9.34 0.37
N ARG A 67 9.84 -9.65 1.26
CA ARG A 67 9.96 -8.97 2.55
C ARG A 67 11.39 -8.95 3.04
N VAL A 68 11.72 -7.89 3.77
CA VAL A 68 12.95 -7.76 4.56
C VAL A 68 12.51 -7.30 5.94
N ALA A 69 12.96 -7.96 6.99
CA ALA A 69 12.53 -7.64 8.34
C ALA A 69 13.70 -7.63 9.33
N ASP A 70 13.63 -6.72 10.25
CA ASP A 70 14.47 -6.58 11.43
C ASP A 70 13.62 -6.77 12.69
N ALA A 71 14.18 -6.53 13.88
CA ALA A 71 13.46 -6.74 15.14
C ALA A 71 12.18 -5.91 15.24
N ASP A 72 12.22 -4.64 14.81
CA ASP A 72 11.13 -3.68 14.96
C ASP A 72 10.70 -3.03 13.64
N ARG A 73 11.25 -3.48 12.51
CA ARG A 73 10.98 -2.88 11.20
C ARG A 73 10.81 -3.94 10.14
N ALA A 74 10.02 -3.60 9.11
CA ALA A 74 9.91 -4.45 7.94
C ALA A 74 9.70 -3.61 6.70
N VAL A 75 10.16 -4.13 5.57
CA VAL A 75 9.80 -3.62 4.25
C VAL A 75 9.11 -4.76 3.51
N LEU A 76 7.91 -4.50 3.03
CA LEU A 76 7.14 -5.46 2.22
C LEU A 76 7.15 -4.97 0.79
N ILE A 77 7.40 -5.87 -0.14
CA ILE A 77 7.25 -5.61 -1.58
C ILE A 77 5.94 -6.28 -2.01
N TRP A 78 5.08 -5.54 -2.69
CA TRP A 78 3.75 -6.04 -3.01
C TRP A 78 3.25 -5.61 -4.38
N GLU A 79 2.24 -6.33 -4.85
CA GLU A 79 1.39 -5.96 -5.95
C GLU A 79 -0.02 -5.71 -5.40
N PHE A 80 -0.61 -4.60 -5.79
CA PHE A 80 -2.00 -4.30 -5.51
C PHE A 80 -2.79 -4.45 -6.81
N ARG A 81 -3.71 -5.42 -6.82
CA ARG A 81 -4.50 -5.77 -8.00
C ARG A 81 -5.95 -5.39 -7.79
N PHE A 82 -6.56 -4.79 -8.78
CA PHE A 82 -7.97 -4.39 -8.70
C PHE A 82 -8.57 -4.24 -10.09
N GLY A 83 -9.91 -4.30 -10.17
CA GLY A 83 -10.64 -4.01 -11.38
C GLY A 83 -11.12 -2.58 -11.40
N GLU A 84 -11.00 -1.93 -12.57
CA GLU A 84 -11.49 -0.59 -12.80
C GLU A 84 -11.92 -0.47 -14.24
N HIS A 85 -13.18 -0.01 -14.46
CA HIS A 85 -13.76 0.15 -15.81
C HIS A 85 -13.64 -1.12 -16.68
N GLY A 86 -13.84 -2.29 -16.07
CA GLY A 86 -13.80 -3.57 -16.76
C GLY A 86 -12.39 -4.09 -17.04
N ARG A 87 -11.35 -3.45 -16.53
CA ARG A 87 -9.97 -3.85 -16.70
C ARG A 87 -9.32 -4.22 -15.37
N GLU A 88 -8.51 -5.25 -15.39
CA GLU A 88 -7.64 -5.60 -14.27
C GLU A 88 -6.42 -4.69 -14.29
N ARG A 89 -6.12 -4.07 -13.16
CA ARG A 89 -4.95 -3.21 -13.00
C ARG A 89 -4.07 -3.73 -11.87
N THR A 90 -2.77 -3.46 -12.00
CA THR A 90 -1.78 -3.83 -10.99
C THR A 90 -0.90 -2.61 -10.68
N ILE A 91 -0.80 -2.28 -9.40
CA ILE A 91 0.13 -1.28 -8.90
C ILE A 91 1.19 -2.01 -8.08
N ARG A 92 2.46 -1.74 -8.36
CA ARG A 92 3.59 -2.29 -7.61
C ARG A 92 4.11 -1.27 -6.62
N GLY A 93 4.42 -1.72 -5.41
CA GLY A 93 4.92 -0.82 -4.40
C GLY A 93 5.64 -1.54 -3.27
N ALA A 94 6.03 -0.75 -2.30
CA ALA A 94 6.66 -1.22 -1.07
C ALA A 94 6.06 -0.49 0.12
N THR A 95 6.05 -1.15 1.27
CA THR A 95 5.59 -0.55 2.52
C THR A 95 6.69 -0.68 3.56
N HIS A 96 7.02 0.44 4.20
CA HIS A 96 7.89 0.47 5.36
C HIS A 96 7.04 0.46 6.63
N LEU A 97 7.27 -0.52 7.49
CA LEU A 97 6.54 -0.69 8.74
C LEU A 97 7.50 -0.54 9.92
N ILE A 98 7.05 0.18 10.95
CA ILE A 98 7.71 0.20 12.25
C ILE A 98 6.72 -0.37 13.26
N PHE A 99 7.16 -1.37 14.03
CA PHE A 99 6.34 -2.03 15.03
C PHE A 99 6.60 -1.47 16.42
N ASP A 100 5.56 -1.47 17.25
CA ASP A 100 5.68 -1.13 18.67
C ASP A 100 6.13 -2.36 19.49
N ALA A 101 6.22 -2.17 20.81
CA ALA A 101 6.66 -3.24 21.73
C ALA A 101 5.68 -4.42 21.77
N HIS A 102 4.44 -4.25 21.31
CA HIS A 102 3.42 -5.30 21.27
C HIS A 102 3.32 -5.99 19.91
N GLY A 103 4.20 -5.65 18.97
CA GLY A 103 4.19 -6.21 17.63
C GLY A 103 3.10 -5.67 16.72
N ARG A 104 2.53 -4.50 17.06
CA ARG A 104 1.57 -3.81 16.21
C ARG A 104 2.24 -2.71 15.43
N ILE A 105 1.73 -2.42 14.24
CA ILE A 105 2.25 -1.36 13.39
C ILE A 105 2.02 -0.01 14.09
N ARG A 106 3.10 0.70 14.35
CA ARG A 106 3.10 2.08 14.85
C ARG A 106 3.14 3.08 13.72
N ASP A 107 3.96 2.81 12.71
CA ASP A 107 4.11 3.66 11.52
C ASP A 107 4.03 2.80 10.27
N HIS A 108 3.20 3.23 9.31
CA HIS A 108 2.99 2.58 8.03
C HIS A 108 3.20 3.61 6.93
N ARG A 109 4.13 3.37 6.05
CA ARG A 109 4.33 4.24 4.90
C ARG A 109 4.47 3.45 3.62
N ASP A 110 3.56 3.74 2.68
CA ASP A 110 3.59 3.16 1.35
C ASP A 110 4.44 4.00 0.40
N TYR A 111 5.23 3.33 -0.40
CA TYR A 111 6.02 3.93 -1.47
C TYR A 111 5.64 3.26 -2.78
N TRP A 112 5.02 4.01 -3.67
CA TRP A 112 4.77 3.54 -5.03
C TRP A 112 4.75 4.74 -5.97
N ASP A 113 5.07 4.50 -7.23
CA ASP A 113 5.19 5.56 -8.20
C ASP A 113 3.82 5.86 -8.81
N ALA A 114 3.13 6.85 -8.26
CA ALA A 114 1.84 7.27 -8.78
C ALA A 114 1.94 7.83 -10.20
N ALA A 115 3.07 8.45 -10.55
CA ALA A 115 3.28 8.95 -11.90
C ALA A 115 3.38 7.81 -12.92
N GLU A 116 4.13 6.77 -12.60
CA GLU A 116 4.28 5.61 -13.48
C GLU A 116 3.03 4.72 -13.49
N GLU A 117 2.52 4.38 -12.29
CA GLU A 117 1.50 3.34 -12.15
C GLU A 117 0.07 3.88 -12.39
N LEU A 118 -0.14 5.19 -12.26
CA LEU A 118 -1.47 5.77 -12.38
C LEU A 118 -1.52 6.92 -13.39
N TYR A 119 -0.77 8.00 -13.15
CA TYR A 119 -0.90 9.22 -13.95
C TYR A 119 -0.43 9.05 -15.38
N ALA A 120 0.57 8.21 -15.63
CA ALA A 120 1.06 7.93 -16.97
C ALA A 120 0.03 7.22 -17.86
N THR A 121 -1.03 6.66 -17.28
CA THR A 121 -2.10 6.00 -18.03
C THR A 121 -3.20 6.96 -18.48
N LEU A 122 -3.23 8.20 -17.98
CA LEU A 122 -4.21 9.21 -18.34
C LEU A 122 -3.77 9.90 -19.64
N PRO A 123 -4.71 10.22 -20.58
CA PRO A 123 -4.34 10.71 -21.91
C PRO A 123 -3.45 11.96 -21.92
N LEU A 124 -3.88 13.05 -21.28
CA LEU A 124 -3.13 14.30 -21.27
C LEU A 124 -2.03 14.30 -20.20
N LEU A 125 -2.38 13.97 -18.97
CA LEU A 125 -1.44 13.94 -17.86
C LEU A 125 -0.38 12.87 -18.09
N GLY A 126 -0.77 11.73 -18.67
CA GLY A 126 0.16 10.67 -19.03
C GLY A 126 1.21 11.13 -20.04
N TRP A 127 0.79 11.90 -21.05
CA TRP A 127 1.74 12.48 -22.01
C TRP A 127 2.75 13.40 -21.33
N LEU A 128 2.27 14.27 -20.44
CA LEU A 128 3.15 15.16 -19.68
C LEU A 128 4.12 14.39 -18.78
N MET A 129 3.63 13.38 -18.07
CA MET A 129 4.46 12.53 -17.22
C MET A 129 5.53 11.81 -18.01
N ARG A 130 5.19 11.25 -19.16
CA ARG A 130 6.16 10.57 -20.05
C ARG A 130 7.22 11.54 -20.58
N ARG A 131 6.82 12.77 -20.88
CA ARG A 131 7.75 13.81 -21.31
C ARG A 131 8.75 14.17 -20.22
N LEU A 132 8.29 14.33 -18.96
CA LEU A 132 9.16 14.59 -17.82
C LEU A 132 10.10 13.42 -17.55
N GLN A 133 9.60 12.19 -17.64
CA GLN A 133 10.42 10.99 -17.45
C GLN A 133 11.54 10.92 -18.49
N ARG A 134 11.23 11.23 -19.75
CA ARG A 134 12.27 11.26 -20.82
C ARG A 134 13.30 12.36 -20.58
N ALA A 135 12.88 13.53 -20.13
CA ALA A 135 13.78 14.65 -19.85
C ALA A 135 14.77 14.33 -18.73
N LEU A 136 14.34 13.54 -17.73
CA LEU A 136 15.15 13.19 -16.56
C LEU A 136 15.92 11.87 -16.75
N ARG A 137 15.66 11.14 -17.81
CA ARG A 137 16.34 9.85 -18.06
C ARG A 137 17.78 10.10 -18.45
N ALA A 138 18.71 9.36 -17.80
CA ALA A 138 20.12 9.42 -18.17
C ALA A 138 20.33 8.81 -19.55
N PRO A 139 21.33 9.32 -20.35
CA PRO A 139 21.66 8.70 -21.62
C PRO A 139 22.09 7.25 -21.42
N GLN A 140 21.63 6.38 -22.32
CA GLN A 140 22.05 4.98 -22.32
C GLN A 140 23.42 4.84 -23.00
N PRO A 141 24.30 3.94 -22.52
CA PRO A 141 25.59 3.67 -23.16
C PRO A 141 25.44 3.01 -24.53
#